data_09f94dcd1ff5d0f6645e5b6cf976bfa0
#
_entry.id   09f94dcd1ff5d0f6645e5b6cf976bfa0
#
_cell.length_a   1.000
_cell.length_b   1.000
_cell.length_c   1.000
_cell.angle_alpha   90.00
_cell.angle_beta   90.00
_cell.angle_gamma   90.00
#
_symmetry.space_group_name_H-M   'P 1'
#
loop_
_entity.id
_entity.type
_entity.pdbx_description
1 polymer ?
#
loop_
_entity_poly.entity_id
_entity_poly.type
_entity_poly.pdbx_seq_one_letter_code
_entity_poly.pdbx_strand_id
1 'polypeptide(L)'
;MHEPAKSPYTIADRTREAIRNTGLPQREISKLTGFEESKLSKSLRGTRKFTSEEIVALATVTGVTANWLLTGSDSAPAPSAAPSPGILPARHREDEKHAQRRRSIIKRAWWLFAQQGFAAVRMADIAKDVGISTPTVHYYFPTKQALFAETLHYSVKLAYDRQVAELQPISDPVSRLKRLVELQLPLGLEGRAEWSIWMQTWTKLAVNEEGLDTHSGGYRRWVTTVRETIANGQATGHFVDHDPSTLTAELTAMFDGMGIQVLTGQLTSSQMFANICGYIDRNIIKKQGATP
;
A
#
# COMPACT_ATOMS: atom_id res chain seq x y z
N MET A 1 6.06 -9.01 39.89
CA MET A 1 5.00 -9.50 39.00
C MET A 1 3.91 -8.44 38.96
N HIS A 2 3.90 -7.61 37.96
CA HIS A 2 2.87 -6.58 37.78
C HIS A 2 2.01 -7.02 36.58
N GLU A 3 0.80 -7.46 36.90
CA GLU A 3 -0.22 -7.82 35.91
C GLU A 3 -0.69 -6.51 35.22
N PRO A 4 -0.71 -6.41 33.87
CA PRO A 4 -1.21 -5.20 33.22
C PRO A 4 -2.72 -5.12 33.45
N ALA A 5 -3.16 -4.00 34.02
CA ALA A 5 -4.57 -3.68 34.25
C ALA A 5 -5.34 -3.82 32.93
N LYS A 6 -6.28 -4.77 32.88
CA LYS A 6 -7.26 -4.89 31.79
C LYS A 6 -8.07 -3.60 31.74
N SER A 7 -7.99 -2.88 30.62
CA SER A 7 -8.88 -1.74 30.36
C SER A 7 -10.33 -2.19 30.55
N PRO A 8 -11.15 -1.44 31.31
CA PRO A 8 -12.54 -1.80 31.60
C PRO A 8 -13.45 -1.78 30.34
N TYR A 9 -12.95 -1.29 29.22
CA TYR A 9 -13.67 -1.18 27.96
C TYR A 9 -13.49 -2.42 27.08
N THR A 10 -14.60 -3.06 26.73
CA THR A 10 -14.62 -4.18 25.79
C THR A 10 -14.50 -3.70 24.33
N ILE A 11 -14.24 -4.61 23.39
CA ILE A 11 -14.28 -4.31 21.94
C ILE A 11 -15.65 -3.72 21.56
N ALA A 12 -16.74 -4.24 22.13
CA ALA A 12 -18.09 -3.75 21.89
C ALA A 12 -18.28 -2.30 22.38
N ASP A 13 -17.68 -1.93 23.51
CA ASP A 13 -17.73 -0.58 24.05
C ASP A 13 -16.98 0.41 23.15
N ARG A 14 -15.77 0.09 22.77
CA ARG A 14 -14.97 0.89 21.86
C ARG A 14 -15.62 1.04 20.48
N THR A 15 -16.21 -0.04 19.96
CA THR A 15 -16.93 0.01 18.69
C THR A 15 -18.17 0.91 18.78
N ARG A 16 -18.92 0.87 19.89
CA ARG A 16 -20.06 1.79 20.13
C ARG A 16 -19.61 3.25 20.18
N GLU A 17 -18.50 3.51 20.84
CA GLU A 17 -17.89 4.84 20.90
C GLU A 17 -17.46 5.34 19.52
N ALA A 18 -16.72 4.52 18.75
CA ALA A 18 -16.30 4.84 17.40
C ALA A 18 -17.51 5.16 16.49
N ILE A 19 -18.56 4.33 16.52
CA ILE A 19 -19.79 4.57 15.75
C ILE A 19 -20.45 5.89 16.18
N ARG A 20 -20.55 6.14 17.48
CA ARG A 20 -21.15 7.39 17.99
C ARG A 20 -20.41 8.63 17.49
N ASN A 21 -19.09 8.56 17.44
CA ASN A 21 -18.24 9.66 17.00
C ASN A 21 -18.39 9.96 15.49
N THR A 22 -18.87 9.02 14.67
CA THR A 22 -19.20 9.30 13.26
C THR A 22 -20.45 10.15 13.08
N GLY A 23 -21.32 10.22 14.08
CA GLY A 23 -22.64 10.86 13.95
C GLY A 23 -23.65 10.08 13.08
N LEU A 24 -23.26 8.94 12.52
CA LEU A 24 -24.12 8.13 11.65
C LEU A 24 -24.99 7.15 12.46
N PRO A 25 -26.25 6.92 12.05
CA PRO A 25 -27.09 5.93 12.67
C PRO A 25 -26.56 4.50 12.38
N GLN A 26 -26.79 3.56 13.31
CA GLN A 26 -26.31 2.17 13.20
C GLN A 26 -26.72 1.50 11.87
N ARG A 27 -27.90 1.81 11.34
CA ARG A 27 -28.38 1.31 10.05
C ARG A 27 -27.46 1.74 8.88
N GLU A 28 -26.98 2.96 8.90
CA GLU A 28 -26.06 3.47 7.88
C GLU A 28 -24.69 2.83 8.00
N ILE A 29 -24.18 2.63 9.20
CA ILE A 29 -22.94 1.87 9.47
C ILE A 29 -23.07 0.44 8.95
N SER A 30 -24.19 -0.24 9.20
CA SER A 30 -24.45 -1.59 8.67
C SER A 30 -24.37 -1.63 7.15
N LYS A 31 -24.95 -0.63 6.48
CA LYS A 31 -24.94 -0.51 5.02
C LYS A 31 -23.54 -0.25 4.48
N LEU A 32 -22.78 0.66 5.09
CA LEU A 32 -21.41 1.01 4.68
C LEU A 32 -20.39 -0.12 4.92
N THR A 33 -20.60 -0.91 5.97
CA THR A 33 -19.74 -2.06 6.30
C THR A 33 -20.16 -3.37 5.62
N GLY A 34 -21.34 -3.41 4.98
CA GLY A 34 -21.91 -4.63 4.39
C GLY A 34 -22.44 -5.64 5.42
N PHE A 35 -22.62 -5.25 6.68
CA PHE A 35 -23.13 -6.16 7.72
C PHE A 35 -24.66 -6.15 7.79
N GLU A 36 -25.22 -7.30 8.16
CA GLU A 36 -26.61 -7.33 8.58
C GLU A 36 -26.78 -6.56 9.90
N GLU A 37 -27.77 -5.66 9.96
CA GLU A 37 -28.05 -4.83 11.13
C GLU A 37 -28.24 -5.67 12.40
N SER A 38 -28.86 -6.84 12.27
CA SER A 38 -29.06 -7.80 13.36
C SER A 38 -27.75 -8.36 13.93
N LYS A 39 -26.76 -8.63 13.07
CA LYS A 39 -25.44 -9.11 13.46
C LYS A 39 -24.65 -8.00 14.17
N LEU A 40 -24.65 -6.80 13.60
CA LEU A 40 -23.98 -5.64 14.22
C LEU A 40 -24.58 -5.37 15.60
N SER A 41 -25.91 -5.33 15.73
CA SER A 41 -26.58 -5.12 17.00
C SER A 41 -26.24 -6.17 18.07
N LYS A 42 -26.14 -7.45 17.70
CA LYS A 42 -25.72 -8.53 18.61
C LYS A 42 -24.27 -8.38 19.06
N SER A 43 -23.38 -8.01 18.14
CA SER A 43 -21.95 -7.79 18.46
C SER A 43 -21.76 -6.57 19.36
N LEU A 44 -22.49 -5.47 19.11
CA LEU A 44 -22.45 -4.27 19.97
C LEU A 44 -23.02 -4.52 21.37
N ARG A 45 -23.95 -5.48 21.53
CA ARG A 45 -24.46 -5.91 22.85
C ARG A 45 -23.53 -6.90 23.55
N GLY A 46 -22.45 -7.35 22.89
CA GLY A 46 -21.51 -8.32 23.45
C GLY A 46 -22.01 -9.78 23.39
N THR A 47 -23.18 -10.05 22.79
CA THR A 47 -23.74 -11.41 22.66
C THR A 47 -23.18 -12.20 21.48
N ARG A 48 -22.38 -11.56 20.62
CA ARG A 48 -21.65 -12.14 19.51
C ARG A 48 -20.25 -11.49 19.42
N LYS A 49 -19.22 -12.26 19.13
CA LYS A 49 -17.88 -11.73 18.85
C LYS A 49 -17.82 -11.16 17.44
N PHE A 50 -17.09 -10.06 17.27
CA PHE A 50 -16.72 -9.54 15.96
C PHE A 50 -15.71 -10.48 15.29
N THR A 51 -15.81 -10.65 13.97
CA THR A 51 -14.75 -11.27 13.16
C THR A 51 -13.67 -10.27 12.83
N SER A 52 -12.49 -10.74 12.38
CA SER A 52 -11.39 -9.87 11.98
C SER A 52 -11.78 -8.94 10.83
N GLU A 53 -12.54 -9.46 9.86
CA GLU A 53 -13.04 -8.70 8.71
C GLU A 53 -14.01 -7.60 9.15
N GLU A 54 -14.90 -7.91 10.09
CA GLU A 54 -15.84 -6.95 10.66
C GLU A 54 -15.13 -5.82 11.41
N ILE A 55 -14.05 -6.13 12.16
CA ILE A 55 -13.24 -5.12 12.85
C ILE A 55 -12.54 -4.20 11.86
N VAL A 56 -11.97 -4.76 10.78
CA VAL A 56 -11.30 -3.96 9.74
C VAL A 56 -12.30 -3.05 9.02
N ALA A 57 -13.47 -3.56 8.64
CA ALA A 57 -14.51 -2.77 7.97
C ALA A 57 -15.05 -1.65 8.89
N LEU A 58 -15.27 -1.94 10.18
CA LEU A 58 -15.69 -0.93 11.16
C LEU A 58 -14.60 0.13 11.37
N ALA A 59 -13.33 -0.26 11.48
CA ALA A 59 -12.21 0.67 11.59
C ALA A 59 -12.17 1.63 10.40
N THR A 60 -12.35 1.10 9.18
CA THR A 60 -12.38 1.92 7.94
C THR A 60 -13.52 2.93 7.94
N VAL A 61 -14.73 2.50 8.29
CA VAL A 61 -15.94 3.36 8.27
C VAL A 61 -15.94 4.38 9.40
N THR A 62 -15.42 4.03 10.57
CA THR A 62 -15.41 4.90 11.75
C THR A 62 -14.17 5.78 11.85
N GLY A 63 -13.15 5.59 10.98
CA GLY A 63 -11.93 6.39 10.97
C GLY A 63 -10.96 6.11 12.13
N VAL A 64 -11.17 5.02 12.88
CA VAL A 64 -10.24 4.57 13.95
C VAL A 64 -9.39 3.41 13.45
N THR A 65 -8.29 3.09 14.16
CA THR A 65 -7.47 1.92 13.81
C THR A 65 -8.10 0.61 14.30
N ALA A 66 -7.90 -0.49 13.57
CA ALA A 66 -8.31 -1.81 14.04
C ALA A 66 -7.65 -2.18 15.37
N ASN A 67 -6.40 -1.73 15.58
CA ASN A 67 -5.69 -1.91 16.83
C ASN A 67 -6.38 -1.18 17.99
N TRP A 68 -6.84 0.04 17.77
CA TRP A 68 -7.60 0.77 18.80
C TRP A 68 -8.91 0.06 19.16
N LEU A 69 -9.65 -0.45 18.17
CA LEU A 69 -10.86 -1.24 18.44
C LEU A 69 -10.55 -2.49 19.28
N LEU A 70 -9.43 -3.15 19.02
CA LEU A 70 -9.03 -4.39 19.72
C LEU A 70 -8.47 -4.13 21.12
N THR A 71 -7.61 -3.11 21.27
CA THR A 71 -6.78 -2.93 22.48
C THR A 71 -7.10 -1.65 23.26
N GLY A 72 -7.70 -0.64 22.60
CA GLY A 72 -7.90 0.71 23.15
C GLY A 72 -6.68 1.61 23.03
N SER A 73 -5.65 1.21 22.31
CA SER A 73 -4.42 1.98 22.08
C SER A 73 -4.12 2.13 20.59
N ASP A 74 -3.72 3.32 20.17
CA ASP A 74 -3.20 3.58 18.82
C ASP A 74 -1.72 3.22 18.66
N SER A 75 -1.04 2.89 19.78
CA SER A 75 0.33 2.40 19.72
C SER A 75 0.36 1.05 19.04
N ALA A 76 1.17 0.92 17.98
CA ALA A 76 1.43 -0.38 17.37
C ALA A 76 1.97 -1.34 18.45
N PRO A 77 1.48 -2.58 18.54
CA PRO A 77 2.05 -3.54 19.47
C PRO A 77 3.54 -3.71 19.16
N ALA A 78 4.38 -3.65 20.19
CA ALA A 78 5.78 -4.03 20.05
C ALA A 78 5.84 -5.40 19.36
N PRO A 79 6.81 -5.65 18.43
CA PRO A 79 6.90 -6.92 17.75
C PRO A 79 6.98 -8.04 18.77
N SER A 80 5.90 -8.81 18.88
CA SER A 80 5.86 -10.01 19.69
C SER A 80 6.94 -10.95 19.18
N ALA A 81 7.78 -11.44 20.08
CA ALA A 81 8.79 -12.44 19.78
C ALA A 81 8.18 -13.54 18.91
N ALA A 82 8.90 -13.89 17.83
CA ALA A 82 8.49 -14.91 16.91
C ALA A 82 8.11 -16.19 17.68
N PRO A 83 6.95 -16.81 17.41
CA PRO A 83 6.58 -18.05 18.04
C PRO A 83 7.60 -19.13 17.67
N SER A 84 8.05 -19.88 18.67
CA SER A 84 8.97 -20.99 18.53
C SER A 84 8.48 -21.99 17.47
N PRO A 85 9.37 -22.56 16.63
CA PRO A 85 8.99 -23.48 15.58
C PRO A 85 8.63 -24.86 16.17
N GLY A 86 7.37 -25.06 16.43
CA GLY A 86 6.89 -26.37 16.87
C GLY A 86 5.47 -26.32 17.38
N ILE A 87 4.57 -26.91 16.62
CA ILE A 87 3.16 -27.19 16.87
C ILE A 87 2.23 -26.10 16.29
N LEU A 88 2.20 -25.99 14.96
CA LEU A 88 1.02 -25.49 14.26
C LEU A 88 0.15 -26.69 13.82
N PRO A 89 -1.20 -26.64 14.01
CA PRO A 89 -2.11 -27.69 13.54
C PRO A 89 -1.96 -27.92 12.03
N ALA A 90 -2.20 -29.18 11.57
CA ALA A 90 -2.08 -29.57 10.17
C ALA A 90 -2.85 -28.65 9.19
N ARG A 91 -3.98 -28.09 9.63
CA ARG A 91 -4.80 -27.12 8.88
C ARG A 91 -4.03 -25.83 8.54
N HIS A 92 -3.16 -25.35 9.42
CA HIS A 92 -2.33 -24.16 9.19
C HIS A 92 -1.24 -24.40 8.14
N ARG A 93 -0.76 -25.64 7.97
CA ARG A 93 0.23 -25.99 6.94
C ARG A 93 -0.36 -26.05 5.53
N GLU A 94 -1.63 -26.43 5.40
CA GLU A 94 -2.31 -26.42 4.10
C GLU A 94 -2.61 -24.99 3.67
N ASP A 95 -3.09 -24.14 4.58
CA ASP A 95 -3.29 -22.71 4.32
C ASP A 95 -1.98 -22.00 3.96
N GLU A 96 -0.88 -22.35 4.60
CA GLU A 96 0.43 -21.79 4.29
C GLU A 96 0.94 -22.23 2.92
N LYS A 97 0.80 -23.50 2.55
CA LYS A 97 1.14 -24.01 1.20
C LYS A 97 0.30 -23.35 0.12
N HIS A 98 -0.99 -23.14 0.39
CA HIS A 98 -1.90 -22.44 -0.50
C HIS A 98 -1.44 -20.99 -0.71
N ALA A 99 -1.15 -20.27 0.36
CA ALA A 99 -0.65 -18.91 0.32
C ALA A 99 0.72 -18.79 -0.38
N GLN A 100 1.63 -19.74 -0.16
CA GLN A 100 2.91 -19.80 -0.85
C GLN A 100 2.74 -20.03 -2.35
N ARG A 101 1.83 -20.95 -2.74
CA ARG A 101 1.54 -21.22 -4.15
C ARG A 101 0.94 -19.98 -4.83
N ARG A 102 -0.02 -19.32 -4.18
CA ARG A 102 -0.61 -18.09 -4.68
C ARG A 102 0.46 -17.00 -4.90
N ARG A 103 1.34 -16.77 -3.93
CA ARG A 103 2.45 -15.82 -4.04
C ARG A 103 3.42 -16.18 -5.17
N SER A 104 3.73 -17.47 -5.35
CA SER A 104 4.59 -17.92 -6.45
C SER A 104 3.97 -17.61 -7.82
N ILE A 105 2.67 -17.86 -7.99
CA ILE A 105 1.96 -17.53 -9.24
C ILE A 105 2.00 -16.02 -9.49
N ILE A 106 1.71 -15.19 -8.50
CA ILE A 106 1.74 -13.71 -8.63
C ILE A 106 3.14 -13.25 -9.04
N LYS A 107 4.20 -13.70 -8.35
CA LYS A 107 5.58 -13.29 -8.63
C LYS A 107 6.00 -13.65 -10.05
N ARG A 108 5.65 -14.84 -10.54
CA ARG A 108 5.99 -15.28 -11.90
C ARG A 108 5.16 -14.54 -12.95
N ALA A 109 3.87 -14.36 -12.71
CA ALA A 109 3.01 -13.57 -13.57
C ALA A 109 3.50 -12.11 -13.68
N TRP A 110 3.92 -11.52 -12.56
CA TRP A 110 4.49 -10.17 -12.51
C TRP A 110 5.69 -10.02 -13.46
N TRP A 111 6.64 -10.98 -13.42
CA TRP A 111 7.79 -10.97 -14.33
C TRP A 111 7.38 -11.14 -15.79
N LEU A 112 6.50 -12.09 -16.08
CA LEU A 112 6.04 -12.33 -17.45
C LEU A 112 5.30 -11.10 -18.02
N PHE A 113 4.38 -10.52 -17.25
CA PHE A 113 3.68 -9.30 -17.67
C PHE A 113 4.62 -8.11 -17.84
N ALA A 114 5.60 -7.95 -16.95
CA ALA A 114 6.57 -6.88 -17.05
C ALA A 114 7.44 -6.97 -18.30
N GLN A 115 7.83 -8.18 -18.70
CA GLN A 115 8.74 -8.42 -19.83
C GLN A 115 8.03 -8.49 -21.18
N GLN A 116 6.85 -9.11 -21.24
CA GLN A 116 6.17 -9.44 -22.49
C GLN A 116 4.89 -8.63 -22.72
N GLY A 117 4.41 -7.94 -21.67
CA GLY A 117 3.16 -7.21 -21.71
C GLY A 117 1.93 -8.08 -21.44
N PHE A 118 0.88 -7.42 -20.91
CA PHE A 118 -0.37 -8.10 -20.58
C PHE A 118 -1.00 -8.84 -21.76
N ALA A 119 -0.98 -8.25 -22.96
CA ALA A 119 -1.65 -8.82 -24.12
C ALA A 119 -1.03 -10.16 -24.55
N ALA A 120 0.30 -10.24 -24.57
CA ALA A 120 1.04 -11.40 -25.07
C ALA A 120 1.01 -12.61 -24.15
N VAL A 121 1.02 -12.40 -22.82
CA VAL A 121 1.08 -13.48 -21.82
C VAL A 121 -0.26 -14.21 -21.71
N ARG A 122 -0.22 -15.54 -21.74
CA ARG A 122 -1.38 -16.42 -21.52
C ARG A 122 -1.32 -17.08 -20.15
N MET A 123 -2.46 -17.49 -19.60
CA MET A 123 -2.51 -18.25 -18.33
C MET A 123 -1.70 -19.55 -18.41
N ALA A 124 -1.63 -20.17 -19.58
CA ALA A 124 -0.83 -21.37 -19.83
C ALA A 124 0.68 -21.10 -19.73
N ASP A 125 1.15 -19.93 -20.13
CA ASP A 125 2.57 -19.54 -20.05
C ASP A 125 2.97 -19.39 -18.57
N ILE A 126 2.11 -18.78 -17.77
CA ILE A 126 2.29 -18.64 -16.34
C ILE A 126 2.29 -20.01 -15.65
N ALA A 127 1.34 -20.89 -16.02
CA ALA A 127 1.26 -22.24 -15.49
C ALA A 127 2.55 -23.03 -15.75
N LYS A 128 3.05 -22.97 -17.00
CA LYS A 128 4.31 -23.60 -17.41
C LYS A 128 5.50 -23.07 -16.61
N ASP A 129 5.61 -21.75 -16.43
CA ASP A 129 6.72 -21.13 -15.73
C ASP A 129 6.73 -21.45 -14.21
N VAL A 130 5.54 -21.61 -13.60
CA VAL A 130 5.40 -22.03 -12.19
C VAL A 130 5.53 -23.55 -12.00
N GLY A 131 5.44 -24.35 -13.08
CA GLY A 131 5.45 -25.81 -13.02
C GLY A 131 4.15 -26.42 -12.49
N ILE A 132 2.99 -25.85 -12.87
CA ILE A 132 1.65 -26.32 -12.49
C ILE A 132 0.74 -26.41 -13.71
N SER A 133 -0.46 -27.00 -13.55
CA SER A 133 -1.44 -27.03 -14.63
C SER A 133 -2.18 -25.70 -14.82
N THR A 134 -2.62 -25.39 -16.03
CA THR A 134 -3.46 -24.21 -16.32
C THR A 134 -4.74 -24.18 -15.48
N PRO A 135 -5.48 -25.29 -15.30
CA PRO A 135 -6.62 -25.32 -14.37
C PRO A 135 -6.24 -24.94 -12.94
N THR A 136 -5.04 -25.30 -12.47
CA THR A 136 -4.57 -24.90 -11.14
C THR A 136 -4.38 -23.38 -11.07
N VAL A 137 -3.85 -22.71 -12.11
CA VAL A 137 -3.77 -21.25 -12.12
C VAL A 137 -5.16 -20.62 -12.08
N HIS A 138 -6.12 -21.16 -12.85
CA HIS A 138 -7.51 -20.67 -12.84
C HIS A 138 -8.24 -20.90 -11.50
N TYR A 139 -7.85 -21.90 -10.74
CA TYR A 139 -8.35 -22.11 -9.38
C TYR A 139 -7.97 -20.94 -8.44
N TYR A 140 -6.74 -20.40 -8.57
CA TYR A 140 -6.28 -19.26 -7.77
C TYR A 140 -6.74 -17.91 -8.34
N PHE A 141 -6.82 -17.80 -9.66
CA PHE A 141 -7.12 -16.55 -10.38
C PHE A 141 -8.06 -16.87 -11.55
N PRO A 142 -9.36 -16.60 -11.40
CA PRO A 142 -10.35 -16.97 -12.41
C PRO A 142 -10.07 -16.35 -13.79
N THR A 143 -9.50 -15.15 -13.81
CA THR A 143 -9.19 -14.42 -15.05
C THR A 143 -7.75 -13.90 -15.06
N LYS A 144 -7.23 -13.67 -16.28
CA LYS A 144 -5.93 -12.99 -16.46
C LYS A 144 -5.95 -11.57 -15.88
N GLN A 145 -7.07 -10.88 -15.98
CA GLN A 145 -7.27 -9.54 -15.42
C GLN A 145 -7.14 -9.55 -13.88
N ALA A 146 -7.80 -10.52 -13.23
CA ALA A 146 -7.68 -10.68 -11.76
C ALA A 146 -6.23 -10.95 -11.33
N LEU A 147 -5.51 -11.79 -12.08
CA LEU A 147 -4.09 -12.05 -11.79
C LEU A 147 -3.23 -10.81 -12.05
N PHE A 148 -3.50 -10.04 -13.12
CA PHE A 148 -2.79 -8.80 -13.40
C PHE A 148 -2.99 -7.74 -12.30
N ALA A 149 -4.21 -7.58 -11.79
CA ALA A 149 -4.50 -6.70 -10.66
C ALA A 149 -3.66 -7.07 -9.42
N GLU A 150 -3.50 -8.37 -9.13
CA GLU A 150 -2.66 -8.84 -8.05
C GLU A 150 -1.16 -8.58 -8.28
N THR A 151 -0.71 -8.53 -9.53
CA THR A 151 0.68 -8.13 -9.83
C THR A 151 0.92 -6.64 -9.57
N LEU A 152 -0.08 -5.79 -9.75
CA LEU A 152 -0.01 -4.39 -9.34
C LEU A 152 0.07 -4.26 -7.81
N HIS A 153 -0.77 -4.98 -7.07
CA HIS A 153 -0.67 -5.04 -5.60
C HIS A 153 0.71 -5.52 -5.13
N TYR A 154 1.29 -6.49 -5.83
CA TYR A 154 2.63 -6.98 -5.55
C TYR A 154 3.70 -5.90 -5.76
N SER A 155 3.64 -5.15 -6.87
CA SER A 155 4.53 -4.00 -7.10
C SER A 155 4.42 -2.94 -6.00
N VAL A 156 3.18 -2.56 -5.63
CA VAL A 156 2.93 -1.60 -4.55
C VAL A 156 3.52 -2.07 -3.22
N LYS A 157 3.39 -3.38 -2.93
CA LYS A 157 3.97 -3.97 -1.71
C LYS A 157 5.49 -3.93 -1.73
N LEU A 158 6.14 -4.30 -2.84
CA LEU A 158 7.59 -4.25 -2.97
C LEU A 158 8.13 -2.84 -2.75
N ALA A 159 7.50 -1.84 -3.39
CA ALA A 159 7.87 -0.43 -3.23
C ALA A 159 7.70 0.02 -1.78
N TYR A 160 6.61 -0.35 -1.12
CA TYR A 160 6.34 -0.02 0.28
C TYR A 160 7.36 -0.64 1.24
N ASP A 161 7.62 -1.95 1.10
CA ASP A 161 8.59 -2.67 1.95
C ASP A 161 9.99 -2.01 1.84
N ARG A 162 10.40 -1.65 0.62
CA ARG A 162 11.64 -0.93 0.34
C ARG A 162 11.67 0.47 0.98
N GLN A 163 10.58 1.23 0.87
CA GLN A 163 10.47 2.54 1.52
C GLN A 163 10.56 2.45 3.04
N VAL A 164 9.87 1.50 3.66
CA VAL A 164 9.94 1.30 5.13
C VAL A 164 11.36 0.97 5.56
N ALA A 165 12.04 0.05 4.87
CA ALA A 165 13.39 -0.35 5.22
C ALA A 165 14.41 0.80 5.08
N GLU A 166 14.31 1.60 4.04
CA GLU A 166 15.34 2.56 3.64
C GLU A 166 15.10 3.98 4.17
N LEU A 167 13.84 4.36 4.46
CA LEU A 167 13.53 5.70 4.94
C LEU A 167 13.49 5.82 6.46
N GLN A 168 13.33 4.71 7.19
CA GLN A 168 13.27 4.74 8.66
C GLN A 168 14.50 5.37 9.32
N PRO A 169 15.74 5.09 8.88
CA PRO A 169 16.95 5.66 9.51
C PRO A 169 17.21 7.12 9.15
N ILE A 170 16.48 7.69 8.17
CA ILE A 170 16.75 9.03 7.67
C ILE A 170 15.85 10.05 8.37
N SER A 171 16.43 10.86 9.25
CA SER A 171 15.74 11.94 9.99
C SER A 171 15.74 13.28 9.25
N ASP A 172 16.78 13.57 8.45
CA ASP A 172 16.85 14.80 7.66
C ASP A 172 15.81 14.83 6.54
N PRO A 173 14.88 15.83 6.53
CA PRO A 173 13.79 15.87 5.55
C PRO A 173 14.27 15.97 4.09
N VAL A 174 15.37 16.66 3.83
CA VAL A 174 15.93 16.82 2.47
C VAL A 174 16.44 15.48 1.95
N SER A 175 17.29 14.84 2.73
CA SER A 175 17.83 13.50 2.41
C SER A 175 16.72 12.47 2.28
N ARG A 176 15.71 12.54 3.15
CA ARG A 176 14.54 11.65 3.12
C ARG A 176 13.74 11.80 1.82
N LEU A 177 13.45 13.03 1.38
CA LEU A 177 12.71 13.28 0.14
C LEU A 177 13.53 12.81 -1.08
N LYS A 178 14.81 13.10 -1.15
CA LYS A 178 15.69 12.63 -2.23
C LYS A 178 15.80 11.10 -2.25
N ARG A 179 15.93 10.47 -1.08
CA ARG A 179 15.96 9.00 -0.99
C ARG A 179 14.63 8.38 -1.42
N LEU A 180 13.51 8.98 -1.04
CA LEU A 180 12.18 8.53 -1.46
C LEU A 180 12.07 8.52 -2.99
N VAL A 181 12.54 9.57 -3.66
CA VAL A 181 12.61 9.64 -5.13
C VAL A 181 13.52 8.55 -5.71
N GLU A 182 14.72 8.38 -5.15
CA GLU A 182 15.69 7.40 -5.61
C GLU A 182 15.14 5.96 -5.57
N LEU A 183 14.41 5.62 -4.51
CA LEU A 183 13.79 4.30 -4.31
C LEU A 183 12.72 3.95 -5.35
N GLN A 184 12.20 4.92 -6.07
CA GLN A 184 11.17 4.75 -7.08
C GLN A 184 11.68 4.83 -8.51
N LEU A 185 12.98 5.06 -8.71
CA LEU A 185 13.55 5.13 -10.05
C LEU A 185 13.44 3.78 -10.79
N PRO A 186 13.29 3.79 -12.13
CA PRO A 186 13.34 2.57 -12.94
C PRO A 186 14.77 2.02 -13.04
N LEU A 187 15.34 1.62 -11.89
CA LEU A 187 16.69 1.08 -11.76
C LEU A 187 16.69 -0.44 -11.77
N GLY A 188 17.65 -1.02 -12.48
CA GLY A 188 17.82 -2.46 -12.57
C GLY A 188 16.61 -3.16 -13.20
N LEU A 189 16.57 -4.49 -13.10
CA LEU A 189 15.49 -5.28 -13.69
C LEU A 189 14.18 -5.13 -12.91
N GLU A 190 14.24 -5.11 -11.59
CA GLU A 190 13.03 -5.02 -10.75
C GLU A 190 12.36 -3.66 -10.86
N GLY A 191 13.13 -2.55 -10.75
CA GLY A 191 12.57 -1.21 -10.91
C GLY A 191 11.94 -0.99 -12.28
N ARG A 192 12.59 -1.46 -13.35
CA ARG A 192 12.00 -1.41 -14.70
C ARG A 192 10.75 -2.27 -14.83
N ALA A 193 10.71 -3.43 -14.18
CA ALA A 193 9.53 -4.28 -14.17
C ALA A 193 8.35 -3.64 -13.41
N GLU A 194 8.60 -3.03 -12.24
CA GLU A 194 7.59 -2.25 -11.52
C GLU A 194 6.98 -1.15 -12.40
N TRP A 195 7.83 -0.36 -13.05
CA TRP A 195 7.39 0.69 -13.97
C TRP A 195 6.62 0.15 -15.17
N SER A 196 7.03 -1.00 -15.74
CA SER A 196 6.31 -1.65 -16.82
C SER A 196 4.88 -2.04 -16.41
N ILE A 197 4.69 -2.56 -15.20
CA ILE A 197 3.36 -2.88 -14.67
C ILE A 197 2.51 -1.60 -14.50
N TRP A 198 3.10 -0.51 -13.99
CA TRP A 198 2.41 0.77 -13.87
C TRP A 198 2.00 1.34 -15.23
N MET A 199 2.89 1.34 -16.22
CA MET A 199 2.59 1.78 -17.58
C MET A 199 1.42 1.01 -18.22
N GLN A 200 1.43 -0.31 -18.08
CA GLN A 200 0.34 -1.14 -18.59
C GLN A 200 -0.98 -0.87 -17.86
N THR A 201 -0.92 -0.57 -16.56
CA THR A 201 -2.08 -0.18 -15.77
C THR A 201 -2.64 1.16 -16.24
N TRP A 202 -1.80 2.18 -16.41
CA TRP A 202 -2.22 3.51 -16.91
C TRP A 202 -2.82 3.42 -18.31
N THR A 203 -2.23 2.63 -19.22
CA THR A 203 -2.77 2.40 -20.55
C THR A 203 -4.19 1.79 -20.49
N LYS A 204 -4.42 0.81 -19.62
CA LYS A 204 -5.75 0.22 -19.42
C LYS A 204 -6.75 1.25 -18.89
N LEU A 205 -6.38 2.02 -17.90
CA LEU A 205 -7.24 3.03 -17.28
C LEU A 205 -7.57 4.18 -18.25
N ALA A 206 -6.65 4.56 -19.12
CA ALA A 206 -6.89 5.60 -20.13
C ALA A 206 -7.95 5.19 -21.17
N VAL A 207 -8.21 3.89 -21.31
CA VAL A 207 -9.17 3.34 -22.31
C VAL A 207 -10.42 2.80 -21.62
N ASN A 208 -10.32 2.28 -20.41
CA ASN A 208 -11.41 1.65 -19.68
C ASN A 208 -11.27 1.89 -18.17
N GLU A 209 -12.38 2.19 -17.48
CA GLU A 209 -12.40 2.47 -16.05
C GLU A 209 -12.26 1.22 -15.16
N GLU A 210 -12.24 0.02 -15.72
CA GLU A 210 -12.06 -1.22 -14.99
C GLU A 210 -10.71 -1.26 -14.25
N GLY A 211 -10.73 -1.34 -12.93
CA GLY A 211 -9.53 -1.40 -12.08
C GLY A 211 -9.11 -0.07 -11.45
N LEU A 212 -9.91 1.00 -11.60
CA LEU A 212 -9.68 2.31 -10.97
C LEU A 212 -9.43 2.22 -9.47
N ASP A 213 -10.18 1.37 -8.75
CA ASP A 213 -10.05 1.25 -7.28
C ASP A 213 -8.69 0.69 -6.86
N THR A 214 -8.20 -0.33 -7.55
CA THR A 214 -6.90 -0.95 -7.26
C THR A 214 -5.74 -0.01 -7.56
N HIS A 215 -5.81 0.68 -8.72
CA HIS A 215 -4.82 1.67 -9.13
C HIS A 215 -4.82 2.87 -8.17
N SER A 216 -6.00 3.44 -7.91
CA SER A 216 -6.14 4.65 -7.08
C SER A 216 -5.61 4.45 -5.67
N GLY A 217 -5.73 3.25 -5.10
CA GLY A 217 -5.18 2.92 -3.79
C GLY A 217 -3.65 2.97 -3.72
N GLY A 218 -2.97 2.35 -4.69
CA GLY A 218 -1.50 2.32 -4.76
C GLY A 218 -0.89 3.68 -5.10
N TYR A 219 -1.41 4.35 -6.12
CA TYR A 219 -0.95 5.67 -6.53
C TYR A 219 -1.22 6.74 -5.48
N ARG A 220 -2.41 6.72 -4.86
CA ARG A 220 -2.75 7.62 -3.75
C ARG A 220 -1.79 7.49 -2.58
N ARG A 221 -1.38 6.26 -2.24
CA ARG A 221 -0.37 6.04 -1.19
C ARG A 221 0.95 6.71 -1.53
N TRP A 222 1.43 6.56 -2.77
CA TRP A 222 2.63 7.24 -3.25
C TRP A 222 2.52 8.76 -3.08
N VAL A 223 1.47 9.37 -3.63
CA VAL A 223 1.19 10.80 -3.52
C VAL A 223 1.10 11.25 -2.05
N THR A 224 0.43 10.48 -1.19
CA THR A 224 0.32 10.77 0.24
C THR A 224 1.69 10.74 0.92
N THR A 225 2.53 9.74 0.63
CA THR A 225 3.88 9.64 1.21
C THR A 225 4.76 10.84 0.81
N VAL A 226 4.70 11.27 -0.44
CA VAL A 226 5.42 12.47 -0.91
C VAL A 226 4.91 13.71 -0.19
N ARG A 227 3.59 13.90 -0.13
CA ARG A 227 2.96 15.06 0.53
C ARG A 227 3.31 15.14 2.01
N GLU A 228 3.25 14.03 2.72
CA GLU A 228 3.61 13.97 4.15
C GLU A 228 5.10 14.26 4.37
N THR A 229 5.97 13.79 3.47
CA THR A 229 7.39 14.10 3.54
C THR A 229 7.65 15.58 3.33
N ILE A 230 6.94 16.23 2.38
CA ILE A 230 7.03 17.68 2.14
C ILE A 230 6.48 18.44 3.34
N ALA A 231 5.29 18.11 3.85
CA ALA A 231 4.68 18.78 4.99
C ALA A 231 5.55 18.69 6.26
N ASN A 232 6.17 17.55 6.51
CA ASN A 232 7.12 17.39 7.62
C ASN A 232 8.37 18.26 7.46
N GLY A 233 8.90 18.39 6.24
CA GLY A 233 10.01 19.28 5.95
C GLY A 233 9.66 20.76 6.12
N GLN A 234 8.42 21.16 5.81
CA GLN A 234 7.90 22.50 6.06
C GLN A 234 7.77 22.79 7.56
N ALA A 235 7.17 21.85 8.32
CA ALA A 235 7.00 21.96 9.77
C ALA A 235 8.35 22.12 10.50
N THR A 236 9.42 21.54 9.97
CA THR A 236 10.79 21.66 10.50
C THR A 236 11.60 22.81 9.89
N GLY A 237 11.00 23.63 9.01
CA GLY A 237 11.60 24.82 8.43
C GLY A 237 12.63 24.57 7.32
N HIS A 238 12.75 23.33 6.83
CA HIS A 238 13.68 22.97 5.75
C HIS A 238 13.13 23.24 4.35
N PHE A 239 11.81 23.22 4.20
CA PHE A 239 11.16 23.42 2.90
C PHE A 239 10.41 24.75 2.84
N VAL A 240 10.17 25.22 1.62
CA VAL A 240 9.44 26.48 1.35
C VAL A 240 8.02 26.39 1.89
N ASP A 241 7.50 27.52 2.36
CA ASP A 241 6.12 27.66 2.80
C ASP A 241 5.21 27.85 1.57
N HIS A 242 4.80 26.75 0.98
CA HIS A 242 3.89 26.69 -0.18
C HIS A 242 2.93 25.52 0.04
N ASP A 243 1.78 25.51 -0.62
CA ASP A 243 0.81 24.42 -0.48
C ASP A 243 1.47 23.05 -0.78
N PRO A 244 1.55 22.14 0.20
CA PRO A 244 2.21 20.85 0.03
C PRO A 244 1.52 19.98 -1.03
N SER A 245 0.22 20.19 -1.29
CA SER A 245 -0.52 19.45 -2.33
C SER A 245 -0.07 19.87 -3.72
N THR A 246 0.16 21.17 -3.94
CA THR A 246 0.69 21.72 -5.20
C THR A 246 2.10 21.21 -5.46
N LEU A 247 3.02 21.34 -4.49
CA LEU A 247 4.39 20.83 -4.61
C LEU A 247 4.43 19.31 -4.88
N THR A 248 3.52 18.58 -4.27
CA THR A 248 3.40 17.13 -4.49
C THR A 248 2.93 16.82 -5.91
N ALA A 249 1.90 17.52 -6.39
CA ALA A 249 1.37 17.31 -7.75
C ALA A 249 2.44 17.60 -8.81
N GLU A 250 3.18 18.69 -8.67
CA GLU A 250 4.28 19.05 -9.56
C GLU A 250 5.40 18.01 -9.56
N LEU A 251 5.83 17.58 -8.36
CA LEU A 251 6.90 16.60 -8.21
C LEU A 251 6.50 15.23 -8.78
N THR A 252 5.29 14.75 -8.48
CA THR A 252 4.83 13.45 -8.97
C THR A 252 4.56 13.46 -10.47
N ALA A 253 3.99 14.53 -11.03
CA ALA A 253 3.80 14.66 -12.47
C ALA A 253 5.14 14.67 -13.24
N MET A 254 6.15 15.40 -12.72
CA MET A 254 7.48 15.38 -13.28
C MET A 254 8.13 13.99 -13.19
N PHE A 255 7.95 13.31 -12.05
CA PHE A 255 8.44 11.97 -11.82
C PHE A 255 7.86 10.98 -12.83
N ASP A 256 6.55 10.99 -13.01
CA ASP A 256 5.83 10.11 -13.93
C ASP A 256 6.28 10.36 -15.38
N GLY A 257 6.33 11.62 -15.80
CA GLY A 257 6.76 11.99 -17.15
C GLY A 257 8.21 11.58 -17.45
N MET A 258 9.13 11.81 -16.52
CA MET A 258 10.52 11.41 -16.69
C MET A 258 10.72 9.89 -16.63
N GLY A 259 9.93 9.18 -15.82
CA GLY A 259 9.96 7.73 -15.78
C GLY A 259 9.57 7.10 -17.11
N ILE A 260 8.57 7.67 -17.79
CA ILE A 260 8.21 7.28 -19.15
C ILE A 260 9.38 7.49 -20.11
N GLN A 261 10.07 8.63 -20.02
CA GLN A 261 11.24 8.93 -20.85
C GLN A 261 12.40 7.94 -20.60
N VAL A 262 12.60 7.50 -19.35
CA VAL A 262 13.58 6.45 -19.05
C VAL A 262 13.20 5.11 -19.67
N LEU A 263 11.94 4.72 -19.57
CA LEU A 263 11.48 3.45 -20.14
C LEU A 263 11.56 3.43 -21.66
N THR A 264 11.36 4.57 -22.30
CA THR A 264 11.44 4.75 -23.77
C THR A 264 12.83 5.08 -24.27
N GLY A 265 13.85 5.15 -23.39
CA GLY A 265 15.24 5.37 -23.76
C GLY A 265 15.63 6.83 -24.05
N GLN A 266 14.76 7.79 -23.73
CA GLN A 266 15.03 9.23 -23.92
C GLN A 266 15.90 9.81 -22.78
N LEU A 267 15.79 9.22 -21.59
CA LEU A 267 16.60 9.56 -20.42
C LEU A 267 17.21 8.31 -19.79
N THR A 268 18.30 8.50 -19.06
CA THR A 268 18.79 7.49 -18.10
C THR A 268 18.17 7.72 -16.73
N SER A 269 18.11 6.68 -15.90
CA SER A 269 17.65 6.81 -14.50
C SER A 269 18.52 7.82 -13.71
N SER A 270 19.82 7.92 -14.01
CA SER A 270 20.71 8.89 -13.37
C SER A 270 20.37 10.34 -13.76
N GLN A 271 20.04 10.59 -15.04
CA GLN A 271 19.58 11.90 -15.50
C GLN A 271 18.22 12.26 -14.90
N MET A 272 17.29 11.30 -14.84
CA MET A 272 16.01 11.48 -14.16
C MET A 272 16.22 11.89 -12.69
N PHE A 273 17.07 11.18 -11.96
CA PHE A 273 17.37 11.50 -10.56
C PHE A 273 17.98 12.89 -10.41
N ALA A 274 18.98 13.21 -11.21
CA ALA A 274 19.62 14.53 -11.17
C ALA A 274 18.64 15.68 -11.46
N ASN A 275 17.76 15.50 -12.45
CA ASN A 275 16.75 16.51 -12.80
C ASN A 275 15.73 16.72 -11.68
N ILE A 276 15.24 15.64 -11.07
CA ILE A 276 14.28 15.70 -9.96
C ILE A 276 14.93 16.29 -8.72
N CYS A 277 16.17 15.88 -8.38
CA CYS A 277 16.91 16.51 -7.28
C CYS A 277 17.14 17.99 -7.53
N GLY A 278 17.50 18.39 -8.75
CA GLY A 278 17.63 19.79 -9.12
C GLY A 278 16.32 20.58 -9.01
N TYR A 279 15.17 19.97 -9.30
CA TYR A 279 13.86 20.56 -9.05
C TYR A 279 13.61 20.73 -7.54
N ILE A 280 13.86 19.70 -6.74
CA ILE A 280 13.72 19.73 -5.28
C ILE A 280 14.58 20.85 -4.69
N ASP A 281 15.86 20.95 -5.12
CA ASP A 281 16.80 21.93 -4.62
C ASP A 281 16.39 23.39 -4.94
N ARG A 282 15.76 23.61 -6.11
CA ARG A 282 15.34 24.95 -6.53
C ARG A 282 13.99 25.39 -6.00
N ASN A 283 13.03 24.45 -5.87
CA ASN A 283 11.62 24.78 -5.68
C ASN A 283 11.03 24.29 -4.34
N ILE A 284 11.65 23.29 -3.71
CA ILE A 284 11.12 22.71 -2.46
C ILE A 284 12.00 23.07 -1.26
N ILE A 285 13.33 23.05 -1.41
CA ILE A 285 14.24 23.39 -0.31
C ILE A 285 14.21 24.89 -0.06
N LYS A 286 14.03 25.27 1.20
CA LYS A 286 14.14 26.66 1.63
C LYS A 286 15.60 27.09 1.55
N LYS A 287 15.91 28.08 0.70
CA LYS A 287 17.24 28.68 0.67
C LYS A 287 17.49 29.31 2.03
N GLN A 288 18.53 28.85 2.72
CA GLN A 288 19.00 29.56 3.92
C GLN A 288 19.35 30.98 3.46
N GLY A 289 18.66 31.98 3.99
CA GLY A 289 18.84 33.35 3.65
C GLY A 289 20.30 33.72 3.86
N ALA A 290 20.93 34.33 2.86
CA ALA A 290 22.06 35.21 3.13
C ALA A 290 21.53 36.21 4.15
N THR A 291 22.04 36.14 5.37
CA THR A 291 21.80 37.16 6.40
C THR A 291 22.24 38.48 5.80
N PRO A 292 21.42 39.54 5.84
CA PRO A 292 21.75 40.82 5.29
C PRO A 292 23.02 41.41 5.94
#